data_16d4caae2d92e3e70e5f65c4baf0c44d
#
_entry.id   16d4caae2d92e3e70e5f65c4baf0c44d
#
_cell.length_a   1.000
_cell.length_b   1.000
_cell.length_c   1.000
_cell.angle_alpha   90.00
_cell.angle_beta   90.00
_cell.angle_gamma   90.00
#
_symmetry.space_group_name_H-M   'P 1'
#
loop_
_entity.id
_entity.type
_entity.pdbx_description
1 polymer ?
#
loop_
_entity_poly.entity_id
_entity_poly.type
_entity_poly.pdbx_seq_one_letter_code
_entity_poly.pdbx_strand_id
1 'polypeptide(L)'
;MLERDGYPFKSKMHSQYVRKYQAKGFGYKSVRAYTRMEDTISGRPILQACPKKLMYQFSDENTLKISDLCCYNLKEQPLDNWAKENNKPYAIIGIMREEGGRRHQATCMHFNGKKLDAFQPLVAITKDWENWFIESYNVDICDIYKPPYNYYRTGCKGCPFALHLQEELDKLEEFFPKERKQCEIIWKPVYDEYRRLGYRLRKEE
;
A
#
# COMPACT_ATOMS: atom_id res chain seq x y z
N MET A 1 9.39 2.42 -15.09
CA MET A 1 9.47 2.63 -13.62
C MET A 1 9.56 1.31 -12.88
N LEU A 2 8.57 0.41 -12.96
CA LEU A 2 8.55 -0.85 -12.20
C LEU A 2 9.76 -1.75 -12.48
N GLU A 3 10.14 -1.93 -13.74
CA GLU A 3 11.34 -2.70 -14.11
C GLU A 3 12.62 -2.07 -13.56
N ARG A 4 12.72 -0.73 -13.58
CA ARG A 4 13.87 0.00 -13.05
C ARG A 4 13.94 -0.04 -11.53
N ASP A 5 12.82 0.25 -10.85
CA ASP A 5 12.79 0.51 -9.40
C ASP A 5 12.33 -0.70 -8.58
N GLY A 6 11.73 -1.70 -9.23
CA GLY A 6 11.19 -2.90 -8.60
C GLY A 6 9.68 -2.86 -8.41
N TYR A 7 9.09 -4.02 -8.23
CA TYR A 7 7.65 -4.25 -8.10
C TYR A 7 7.20 -4.27 -6.65
N PRO A 8 5.98 -3.78 -6.36
CA PRO A 8 5.39 -3.92 -5.03
C PRO A 8 5.01 -5.38 -4.74
N PHE A 9 5.28 -5.86 -3.53
CA PHE A 9 4.95 -7.23 -3.11
C PHE A 9 4.46 -7.24 -1.66
N LYS A 10 3.38 -7.93 -1.36
CA LYS A 10 2.76 -8.11 -0.04
C LYS A 10 2.36 -6.80 0.66
N SER A 11 3.29 -5.95 1.03
CA SER A 11 3.05 -4.68 1.73
C SER A 11 4.22 -3.72 1.53
N LYS A 12 4.00 -2.42 1.75
CA LYS A 12 5.08 -1.42 1.69
C LYS A 12 6.26 -1.82 2.58
N MET A 13 6.00 -2.25 3.82
CA MET A 13 7.03 -2.66 4.78
C MET A 13 7.82 -3.86 4.29
N HIS A 14 7.14 -4.90 3.82
CA HIS A 14 7.81 -6.09 3.28
C HIS A 14 8.69 -5.73 2.07
N SER A 15 8.12 -5.01 1.10
CA SER A 15 8.86 -4.57 -0.10
C SER A 15 10.06 -3.69 0.25
N GLN A 16 9.94 -2.83 1.27
CA GLN A 16 11.06 -2.03 1.76
C GLN A 16 12.19 -2.91 2.31
N TYR A 17 11.86 -3.95 3.06
CA TYR A 17 12.88 -4.84 3.61
C TYR A 17 13.53 -5.70 2.53
N VAL A 18 12.76 -6.21 1.56
CA VAL A 18 13.34 -6.93 0.42
C VAL A 18 14.25 -6.01 -0.39
N ARG A 19 13.82 -4.78 -0.70
CA ARG A 19 14.65 -3.79 -1.38
C ARG A 19 15.96 -3.50 -0.62
N LYS A 20 15.89 -3.34 0.70
CA LYS A 20 17.09 -3.16 1.53
C LYS A 20 18.00 -4.38 1.47
N TYR A 21 17.43 -5.59 1.51
CA TYR A 21 18.18 -6.83 1.36
C TYR A 21 18.86 -6.91 -0.01
N GLN A 22 18.13 -6.65 -1.10
CA GLN A 22 18.66 -6.65 -2.46
C GLN A 22 19.79 -5.63 -2.66
N ALA A 23 19.80 -4.54 -1.90
CA ALA A 23 20.85 -3.51 -1.96
C ALA A 23 22.09 -3.87 -1.13
N LYS A 24 21.95 -4.52 0.03
CA LYS A 24 23.05 -4.72 0.99
C LYS A 24 22.95 -6.01 1.81
N GLY A 25 22.20 -7.00 1.34
CA GLY A 25 22.00 -8.25 2.08
C GLY A 25 21.48 -8.00 3.51
N PHE A 26 22.00 -8.74 4.46
CA PHE A 26 21.69 -8.60 5.88
C PHE A 26 22.44 -7.46 6.58
N GLY A 27 23.02 -6.52 5.86
CA GLY A 27 23.72 -5.35 6.43
C GLY A 27 22.81 -4.41 7.23
N TYR A 28 21.50 -4.42 7.00
CA TYR A 28 20.55 -3.61 7.76
C TYR A 28 19.98 -4.40 8.95
N LYS A 29 20.08 -3.83 10.16
CA LYS A 29 19.49 -4.40 11.37
C LYS A 29 17.99 -4.67 11.24
N SER A 30 17.25 -3.77 10.60
CA SER A 30 15.81 -3.94 10.34
C SER A 30 15.47 -5.13 9.43
N VAL A 31 16.36 -5.50 8.51
CA VAL A 31 16.20 -6.69 7.66
C VAL A 31 16.42 -7.95 8.50
N ARG A 32 17.52 -8.01 9.28
CA ARG A 32 17.80 -9.13 10.17
C ARG A 32 16.67 -9.38 11.17
N ALA A 33 16.16 -8.31 11.76
CA ALA A 33 15.01 -8.41 12.65
C ALA A 33 13.75 -8.93 11.94
N TYR A 34 13.40 -8.39 10.78
CA TYR A 34 12.24 -8.84 10.02
C TYR A 34 12.33 -10.32 9.59
N THR A 35 13.54 -10.81 9.30
CA THR A 35 13.82 -12.21 8.95
C THR A 35 14.09 -13.11 10.17
N ARG A 36 13.88 -12.59 11.39
CA ARG A 36 14.12 -13.30 12.67
C ARG A 36 15.58 -13.71 12.92
N MET A 37 16.54 -13.03 12.31
CA MET A 37 17.95 -13.17 12.67
C MET A 37 18.30 -12.34 13.93
N GLU A 38 17.41 -11.41 14.31
CA GLU A 38 17.47 -10.62 15.54
C GLU A 38 16.06 -10.52 16.16
N ASP A 39 15.96 -10.59 17.47
CA ASP A 39 14.68 -10.58 18.18
C ASP A 39 14.12 -9.16 18.42
N THR A 40 14.95 -8.13 18.20
CA THR A 40 14.57 -6.75 18.48
C THR A 40 15.00 -5.78 17.40
N ILE A 41 14.18 -4.73 17.19
CA ILE A 41 14.57 -3.54 16.43
C ILE A 41 14.63 -2.36 17.42
N SER A 42 15.81 -1.72 17.53
CA SER A 42 16.01 -0.58 18.43
C SER A 42 15.55 -0.86 19.88
N GLY A 43 15.83 -2.08 20.37
CA GLY A 43 15.43 -2.50 21.72
C GLY A 43 13.93 -2.84 21.89
N ARG A 44 13.15 -2.80 20.83
CA ARG A 44 11.73 -3.17 20.87
C ARG A 44 11.50 -4.55 20.25
N PRO A 45 10.61 -5.37 20.81
CA PRO A 45 10.25 -6.66 20.23
C PRO A 45 9.72 -6.53 18.80
N ILE A 46 10.00 -7.52 17.97
CA ILE A 46 9.51 -7.59 16.61
C ILE A 46 8.04 -8.01 16.63
N LEU A 47 7.15 -7.09 16.32
CA LEU A 47 5.71 -7.36 16.26
C LEU A 47 5.29 -8.10 14.97
N GLN A 48 6.04 -7.89 13.89
CA GLN A 48 5.75 -8.52 12.60
C GLN A 48 7.05 -9.06 11.99
N ALA A 49 7.05 -10.35 11.70
CA ALA A 49 8.15 -11.01 11.02
C ALA A 49 7.76 -11.42 9.59
N CYS A 50 8.76 -11.75 8.78
CA CYS A 50 8.54 -12.27 7.44
C CYS A 50 7.81 -13.62 7.51
N PRO A 51 6.72 -13.81 6.73
CA PRO A 51 6.09 -15.12 6.61
C PRO A 51 7.05 -16.16 6.04
N LYS A 52 7.01 -17.38 6.56
CA LYS A 52 7.89 -18.48 6.12
C LYS A 52 7.89 -18.67 4.59
N LYS A 53 6.71 -18.62 3.96
CA LYS A 53 6.56 -18.74 2.50
C LYS A 53 7.31 -17.68 1.68
N LEU A 54 7.65 -16.54 2.29
CA LEU A 54 8.29 -15.41 1.62
C LEU A 54 9.76 -15.23 2.01
N MET A 55 10.30 -16.15 2.82
CA MET A 55 11.69 -16.07 3.27
C MET A 55 12.70 -16.22 2.13
N TYR A 56 12.38 -16.99 1.08
CA TYR A 56 13.22 -17.09 -0.12
C TYR A 56 13.52 -15.75 -0.79
N GLN A 57 12.66 -14.71 -0.57
CA GLN A 57 12.91 -13.37 -1.11
C GLN A 57 14.10 -12.65 -0.44
N PHE A 58 14.64 -13.25 0.62
CA PHE A 58 15.85 -12.84 1.31
C PHE A 58 17.00 -13.83 1.05
N SER A 59 17.07 -14.40 -0.15
CA SER A 59 18.14 -15.28 -0.63
C SER A 59 18.36 -15.06 -2.14
N ASP A 60 19.36 -15.70 -2.70
CA ASP A 60 19.70 -15.64 -4.13
C ASP A 60 18.66 -16.36 -5.03
N GLU A 61 17.72 -17.10 -4.44
CA GLU A 61 16.60 -17.72 -5.16
C GLU A 61 15.61 -16.68 -5.72
N ASN A 62 15.60 -15.48 -5.14
CA ASN A 62 14.69 -14.42 -5.56
C ASN A 62 15.23 -13.65 -6.75
N THR A 63 14.67 -13.89 -7.93
CA THR A 63 14.97 -13.17 -9.17
C THR A 63 14.12 -11.92 -9.38
N LEU A 64 13.03 -11.76 -8.62
CA LEU A 64 12.13 -10.63 -8.76
C LEU A 64 12.68 -9.39 -8.01
N LYS A 65 12.86 -8.30 -8.73
CA LYS A 65 13.21 -7.01 -8.12
C LYS A 65 11.98 -6.45 -7.40
N ILE A 66 12.04 -6.40 -6.07
CA ILE A 66 10.93 -5.97 -5.22
C ILE A 66 11.24 -4.62 -4.57
N SER A 67 10.26 -3.71 -4.56
CA SER A 67 10.41 -2.36 -4.02
C SER A 67 9.09 -1.77 -3.54
N ASP A 68 9.18 -0.86 -2.58
CA ASP A 68 8.09 -0.02 -2.08
C ASP A 68 8.00 1.35 -2.79
N LEU A 69 8.89 1.63 -3.74
CA LEU A 69 9.07 2.97 -4.33
C LEU A 69 7.95 3.41 -5.27
N CYS A 70 7.11 2.50 -5.77
CA CYS A 70 6.03 2.86 -6.68
C CYS A 70 5.08 3.92 -6.10
N CYS A 71 4.72 3.81 -4.80
CA CYS A 71 3.87 4.81 -4.15
C CYS A 71 4.57 6.16 -4.00
N TYR A 72 5.85 6.16 -3.66
CA TYR A 72 6.65 7.37 -3.57
C TYR A 72 6.73 8.06 -4.94
N ASN A 73 7.15 7.34 -5.97
CA ASN A 73 7.36 7.89 -7.30
C ASN A 73 6.07 8.39 -7.99
N LEU A 74 4.93 7.71 -7.74
CA LEU A 74 3.66 8.02 -8.41
C LEU A 74 2.76 8.98 -7.64
N LYS A 75 2.93 9.10 -6.32
CA LYS A 75 2.02 9.86 -5.47
C LYS A 75 2.73 10.87 -4.59
N GLU A 76 3.71 10.42 -3.81
CA GLU A 76 4.33 11.26 -2.78
C GLU A 76 5.24 12.32 -3.42
N GLN A 77 6.20 11.90 -4.22
CA GLN A 77 7.16 12.81 -4.86
C GLN A 77 6.50 13.87 -5.80
N PRO A 78 5.54 13.52 -6.69
CA PRO A 78 4.86 14.52 -7.50
C PRO A 78 4.10 15.56 -6.68
N LEU A 79 3.44 15.12 -5.58
CA LEU A 79 2.73 16.02 -4.68
C LEU A 79 3.69 16.95 -3.93
N ASP A 80 4.80 16.40 -3.42
CA ASP A 80 5.83 17.19 -2.73
C ASP A 80 6.47 18.23 -3.65
N ASN A 81 6.74 17.87 -4.90
CA ASN A 81 7.29 18.79 -5.89
C ASN A 81 6.28 19.92 -6.19
N TRP A 82 5.02 19.56 -6.48
CA TRP A 82 3.97 20.53 -6.69
C TRP A 82 3.79 21.50 -5.50
N ALA A 83 3.79 20.96 -4.29
CA ALA A 83 3.65 21.74 -3.06
C ALA A 83 4.80 22.76 -2.89
N LYS A 84 6.02 22.36 -3.20
CA LYS A 84 7.20 23.23 -3.18
C LYS A 84 7.09 24.32 -4.27
N GLU A 85 6.80 23.95 -5.50
CA GLU A 85 6.68 24.86 -6.64
C GLU A 85 5.57 25.91 -6.43
N ASN A 86 4.48 25.53 -5.77
CA ASN A 86 3.34 26.38 -5.50
C ASN A 86 3.34 27.03 -4.11
N ASN A 87 4.43 26.91 -3.37
CA ASN A 87 4.57 27.46 -2.00
C ASN A 87 3.41 27.06 -1.08
N LYS A 88 3.06 25.76 -1.07
CA LYS A 88 2.02 25.15 -0.21
C LYS A 88 2.69 24.27 0.85
N PRO A 89 3.18 24.85 1.98
CA PRO A 89 4.01 24.13 2.93
C PRO A 89 3.24 23.17 3.84
N TYR A 90 1.91 23.20 3.83
CA TYR A 90 1.07 22.40 4.70
C TYR A 90 0.12 21.53 3.90
N ALA A 91 0.02 20.25 4.28
CA ALA A 91 -0.95 19.33 3.71
C ALA A 91 -2.25 19.31 4.54
N ILE A 92 -3.40 19.27 3.86
CA ILE A 92 -4.69 18.90 4.46
C ILE A 92 -5.02 17.48 3.99
N ILE A 93 -5.17 16.53 4.91
CA ILE A 93 -5.32 15.11 4.59
C ILE A 93 -6.62 14.58 5.20
N GLY A 94 -7.50 14.03 4.35
CA GLY A 94 -8.78 13.46 4.78
C GLY A 94 -8.65 12.00 5.22
N ILE A 95 -8.00 11.74 6.35
CA ILE A 95 -7.91 10.40 6.95
C ILE A 95 -8.80 10.29 8.18
N MET A 96 -9.36 9.10 8.42
CA MET A 96 -10.16 8.76 9.61
C MET A 96 -9.45 7.67 10.44
N ARG A 97 -9.57 7.72 11.77
CA ARG A 97 -9.01 6.67 12.64
C ARG A 97 -9.63 5.31 12.40
N GLU A 98 -10.91 5.28 12.08
CA GLU A 98 -11.65 4.04 11.80
C GLU A 98 -11.11 3.26 10.60
N GLU A 99 -10.38 3.90 9.68
CA GLU A 99 -9.73 3.18 8.59
C GLU A 99 -8.66 2.19 9.07
N GLY A 100 -8.28 2.26 10.35
CA GLY A 100 -7.39 1.32 11.02
C GLY A 100 -5.92 1.42 10.62
N GLY A 101 -5.14 0.40 11.00
CA GLY A 101 -3.71 0.37 10.73
C GLY A 101 -2.97 1.53 11.39
N ARG A 102 -2.06 2.18 10.66
CA ARG A 102 -1.32 3.35 11.18
C ARG A 102 -2.20 4.57 11.44
N ARG A 103 -3.37 4.66 10.79
CA ARG A 103 -4.31 5.78 10.93
C ARG A 103 -5.00 5.78 12.28
N HIS A 104 -5.11 4.63 12.95
CA HIS A 104 -5.68 4.53 14.29
C HIS A 104 -5.00 5.45 15.31
N GLN A 105 -3.71 5.73 15.12
CA GLN A 105 -2.92 6.62 15.98
C GLN A 105 -2.81 8.04 15.42
N ALA A 106 -3.53 8.37 14.35
CA ALA A 106 -3.48 9.70 13.74
C ALA A 106 -4.04 10.76 14.68
N THR A 107 -3.45 11.95 14.62
CA THR A 107 -3.85 13.15 15.37
C THR A 107 -4.36 14.21 14.42
N CYS A 108 -5.22 15.12 14.88
CA CYS A 108 -5.74 16.21 14.06
C CYS A 108 -4.63 17.08 13.44
N MET A 109 -3.56 17.33 14.21
CA MET A 109 -2.35 18.00 13.71
C MET A 109 -1.17 17.06 13.79
N HIS A 110 -0.46 16.91 12.68
CA HIS A 110 0.77 16.16 12.61
C HIS A 110 1.96 17.12 12.58
N PHE A 111 2.92 16.92 13.49
CA PHE A 111 4.12 17.73 13.59
C PHE A 111 5.37 16.92 13.24
N ASN A 112 6.25 17.52 12.46
CA ASN A 112 7.62 17.06 12.27
C ASN A 112 8.55 17.94 13.10
N GLY A 113 8.92 17.47 14.30
CA GLY A 113 9.54 18.30 15.33
C GLY A 113 8.58 19.39 15.81
N LYS A 114 8.96 20.66 15.65
CA LYS A 114 8.12 21.83 16.03
C LYS A 114 7.30 22.39 14.85
N LYS A 115 7.54 21.90 13.64
CA LYS A 115 6.87 22.40 12.43
C LYS A 115 5.61 21.59 12.17
N LEU A 116 4.48 22.27 11.91
CA LEU A 116 3.26 21.62 11.41
C LEU A 116 3.57 21.03 10.02
N ASP A 117 3.27 19.75 9.85
CA ASP A 117 3.48 19.00 8.61
C ASP A 117 2.15 18.74 7.89
N ALA A 118 1.14 18.31 8.63
CA ALA A 118 -0.20 18.06 8.07
C ALA A 118 -1.32 18.39 9.07
N PHE A 119 -2.44 18.85 8.52
CA PHE A 119 -3.71 18.99 9.23
C PHE A 119 -4.67 17.89 8.77
N GLN A 120 -5.28 17.18 9.70
CA GLN A 120 -6.11 16.00 9.48
C GLN A 120 -7.50 16.20 10.10
N PRO A 121 -8.37 17.04 9.50
CA PRO A 121 -9.63 17.44 10.11
C PRO A 121 -10.62 16.28 10.33
N LEU A 122 -10.55 15.24 9.50
CA LEU A 122 -11.49 14.12 9.55
C LEU A 122 -11.07 12.99 10.49
N VAL A 123 -9.98 13.14 11.23
CA VAL A 123 -9.41 12.08 12.07
C VAL A 123 -10.38 11.54 13.13
N ALA A 124 -11.27 12.38 13.63
CA ALA A 124 -12.28 12.02 14.64
C ALA A 124 -13.63 11.62 14.06
N ILE A 125 -13.81 11.70 12.75
CA ILE A 125 -15.06 11.36 12.08
C ILE A 125 -15.20 9.85 12.00
N THR A 126 -16.43 9.36 12.24
CA THR A 126 -16.79 7.95 12.06
C THR A 126 -17.37 7.70 10.68
N LYS A 127 -17.38 6.43 10.26
CA LYS A 127 -17.98 6.04 8.98
C LYS A 127 -19.49 6.30 8.98
N ASP A 128 -20.15 6.10 10.11
CA ASP A 128 -21.58 6.39 10.26
C ASP A 128 -21.88 7.87 10.07
N TRP A 129 -21.04 8.74 10.63
CA TRP A 129 -21.18 10.18 10.43
C TRP A 129 -20.93 10.59 8.97
N GLU A 130 -19.92 10.00 8.33
CA GLU A 130 -19.64 10.23 6.91
C GLU A 130 -20.83 9.83 6.05
N ASN A 131 -21.40 8.64 6.27
CA ASN A 131 -22.58 8.16 5.54
C ASN A 131 -23.78 9.08 5.77
N TRP A 132 -24.06 9.46 7.03
CA TRP A 132 -25.12 10.40 7.36
C TRP A 132 -24.93 11.74 6.64
N PHE A 133 -23.72 12.27 6.60
CA PHE A 133 -23.42 13.53 5.90
C PHE A 133 -23.68 13.41 4.39
N ILE A 134 -23.19 12.34 3.75
CA ILE A 134 -23.41 12.07 2.34
C ILE A 134 -24.91 12.04 2.00
N GLU A 135 -25.68 11.32 2.79
CA GLU A 135 -27.13 11.18 2.62
C GLU A 135 -27.88 12.52 2.88
N SER A 136 -27.60 13.16 4.01
CA SER A 136 -28.30 14.37 4.45
C SER A 136 -28.09 15.57 3.53
N TYR A 137 -26.90 15.66 2.93
CA TYR A 137 -26.54 16.76 2.03
C TYR A 137 -26.56 16.36 0.56
N ASN A 138 -27.04 15.15 0.26
CA ASN A 138 -27.09 14.60 -1.10
C ASN A 138 -25.77 14.80 -1.86
N VAL A 139 -24.66 14.44 -1.20
CA VAL A 139 -23.33 14.57 -1.76
C VAL A 139 -23.18 13.59 -2.91
N ASP A 140 -22.84 14.08 -4.10
CA ASP A 140 -22.60 13.21 -5.24
C ASP A 140 -21.27 12.48 -5.07
N ILE A 141 -21.35 11.14 -4.92
CA ILE A 141 -20.18 10.27 -4.84
C ILE A 141 -19.95 9.56 -6.17
N CYS A 142 -18.71 9.17 -6.43
CA CYS A 142 -18.33 8.45 -7.64
C CYS A 142 -19.14 7.17 -7.82
N ASP A 143 -19.62 6.91 -9.04
CA ASP A 143 -20.49 5.76 -9.36
C ASP A 143 -19.88 4.41 -9.01
N ILE A 144 -18.55 4.30 -8.97
CA ILE A 144 -17.87 3.06 -8.60
C ILE A 144 -18.21 2.58 -7.16
N TYR A 145 -18.68 3.51 -6.30
CA TYR A 145 -19.14 3.20 -4.93
C TYR A 145 -20.64 2.87 -4.87
N LYS A 146 -21.37 3.06 -5.97
CA LYS A 146 -22.81 2.80 -6.09
C LYS A 146 -23.07 1.45 -6.78
N PRO A 147 -24.28 0.90 -6.68
CA PRO A 147 -24.69 -0.25 -7.49
C PRO A 147 -24.54 0.04 -8.99
N PRO A 148 -24.13 -0.93 -9.83
CA PRO A 148 -23.85 -2.33 -9.47
C PRO A 148 -22.44 -2.59 -8.95
N TYR A 149 -21.53 -1.62 -9.00
CA TYR A 149 -20.10 -1.82 -8.75
C TYR A 149 -19.78 -2.08 -7.27
N ASN A 150 -20.35 -1.27 -6.36
CA ASN A 150 -20.21 -1.42 -4.91
C ASN A 150 -18.76 -1.63 -4.44
N TYR A 151 -17.82 -0.82 -4.92
CA TYR A 151 -16.45 -0.85 -4.41
C TYR A 151 -16.41 -0.21 -3.03
N TYR A 152 -15.77 -0.88 -2.07
CA TYR A 152 -15.59 -0.34 -0.73
C TYR A 152 -14.56 0.79 -0.70
N ARG A 153 -13.52 0.67 -1.49
CA ARG A 153 -12.45 1.67 -1.63
C ARG A 153 -11.76 1.52 -2.97
N THR A 154 -11.19 2.61 -3.43
CA THR A 154 -10.34 2.61 -4.62
C THR A 154 -8.88 2.83 -4.25
N GLY A 155 -8.00 2.12 -4.92
CA GLY A 155 -6.55 2.26 -4.83
C GLY A 155 -5.93 2.37 -6.22
N CYS A 156 -4.65 2.03 -6.35
CA CYS A 156 -4.08 1.76 -7.66
C CYS A 156 -4.72 0.48 -8.20
N LYS A 157 -5.20 0.51 -9.44
CA LYS A 157 -5.89 -0.58 -10.11
C LYS A 157 -5.05 -1.86 -10.10
N GLY A 158 -5.60 -2.95 -9.55
CA GLY A 158 -4.92 -4.24 -9.44
C GLY A 158 -3.61 -4.21 -8.63
N CYS A 159 -3.50 -3.28 -7.66
CA CYS A 159 -2.27 -3.10 -6.91
C CYS A 159 -1.86 -4.37 -6.13
N PRO A 160 -0.63 -4.89 -6.29
CA PRO A 160 -0.18 -6.06 -5.52
C PRO A 160 -0.17 -5.87 -4.00
N PHE A 161 -0.28 -4.65 -3.49
CA PHE A 161 -0.47 -4.40 -2.06
C PHE A 161 -1.91 -4.62 -1.56
N ALA A 162 -2.89 -4.75 -2.46
CA ALA A 162 -4.28 -4.95 -2.08
C ALA A 162 -4.44 -6.27 -1.31
N LEU A 163 -5.15 -6.22 -0.17
CA LEU A 163 -5.37 -7.42 0.65
C LEU A 163 -6.32 -8.42 -0.03
N HIS A 164 -7.34 -7.89 -0.70
CA HIS A 164 -8.37 -8.65 -1.43
C HIS A 164 -8.14 -8.58 -2.94
N LEU A 165 -6.88 -8.77 -3.36
CA LEU A 165 -6.50 -8.61 -4.76
C LEU A 165 -7.29 -9.51 -5.72
N GLN A 166 -7.54 -10.78 -5.34
CA GLN A 166 -8.32 -11.68 -6.21
C GLN A 166 -9.74 -11.17 -6.41
N GLU A 167 -10.40 -10.73 -5.35
CA GLU A 167 -11.77 -10.20 -5.42
C GLU A 167 -11.84 -8.91 -6.25
N GLU A 168 -10.83 -8.03 -6.10
CA GLU A 168 -10.70 -6.82 -6.92
C GLU A 168 -10.53 -7.18 -8.41
N LEU A 169 -9.75 -8.20 -8.73
CA LEU A 169 -9.53 -8.65 -10.09
C LEU A 169 -10.75 -9.37 -10.67
N ASP A 170 -11.49 -10.13 -9.87
CA ASP A 170 -12.74 -10.77 -10.28
C ASP A 170 -13.80 -9.70 -10.62
N LYS A 171 -13.92 -8.63 -9.81
CA LYS A 171 -14.78 -7.48 -10.12
C LYS A 171 -14.32 -6.72 -11.38
N LEU A 172 -13.01 -6.56 -11.58
CA LEU A 172 -12.51 -5.95 -12.82
C LEU A 172 -12.82 -6.81 -14.04
N GLU A 173 -12.78 -8.14 -13.94
CA GLU A 173 -13.18 -9.02 -15.03
C GLU A 173 -14.65 -8.85 -15.40
N GLU A 174 -15.53 -8.74 -14.39
CA GLU A 174 -16.96 -8.59 -14.57
C GLU A 174 -17.34 -7.22 -15.17
N PHE A 175 -16.83 -6.13 -14.63
CA PHE A 175 -17.28 -4.78 -14.98
C PHE A 175 -16.34 -4.02 -15.92
N PHE A 176 -15.06 -4.33 -15.90
CA PHE A 176 -14.00 -3.57 -16.60
C PHE A 176 -12.94 -4.51 -17.21
N PRO A 177 -13.30 -5.43 -18.14
CA PRO A 177 -12.38 -6.46 -18.63
C PRO A 177 -11.13 -5.92 -19.34
N LYS A 178 -11.20 -4.72 -19.92
CA LYS A 178 -10.02 -4.05 -20.52
C LYS A 178 -9.01 -3.66 -19.45
N GLU A 179 -9.49 -3.13 -18.33
CA GLU A 179 -8.68 -2.77 -17.18
C GLU A 179 -8.06 -4.00 -16.52
N ARG A 180 -8.82 -5.09 -16.46
CA ARG A 180 -8.32 -6.38 -15.97
C ARG A 180 -7.12 -6.87 -16.78
N LYS A 181 -7.21 -6.81 -18.11
CA LYS A 181 -6.10 -7.16 -19.03
C LYS A 181 -4.89 -6.25 -18.82
N GLN A 182 -5.10 -4.95 -18.64
CA GLN A 182 -3.99 -4.02 -18.33
C GLN A 182 -3.29 -4.37 -17.02
N CYS A 183 -4.04 -4.75 -15.98
CA CYS A 183 -3.46 -5.19 -14.71
C CYS A 183 -2.58 -6.43 -14.89
N GLU A 184 -3.03 -7.42 -15.69
CA GLU A 184 -2.23 -8.62 -15.99
C GLU A 184 -0.91 -8.29 -16.69
N ILE A 185 -0.92 -7.32 -17.60
CA ILE A 185 0.30 -6.88 -18.30
C ILE A 185 1.23 -6.15 -17.35
N ILE A 186 0.71 -5.17 -16.62
CA ILE A 186 1.53 -4.28 -15.77
C ILE A 186 2.14 -5.04 -14.59
N TRP A 187 1.35 -5.91 -13.95
CA TRP A 187 1.73 -6.59 -12.71
C TRP A 187 2.19 -8.04 -12.95
N LYS A 188 2.32 -8.47 -14.21
CA LYS A 188 2.61 -9.85 -14.58
C LYS A 188 3.69 -10.51 -13.71
N PRO A 189 4.90 -9.94 -13.48
CA PRO A 189 5.93 -10.63 -12.72
C PRO A 189 5.52 -10.94 -11.27
N VAL A 190 4.70 -10.06 -10.67
CA VAL A 190 4.21 -10.26 -9.29
C VAL A 190 3.02 -11.19 -9.26
N TYR A 191 2.12 -11.10 -10.24
CA TYR A 191 0.94 -11.95 -10.31
C TYR A 191 1.32 -13.40 -10.56
N ASP A 192 2.27 -13.66 -11.46
CA ASP A 192 2.81 -14.99 -11.70
C ASP A 192 3.40 -15.58 -10.40
N GLU A 193 4.14 -14.78 -9.66
CA GLU A 193 4.71 -15.20 -8.39
C GLU A 193 3.65 -15.43 -7.30
N TYR A 194 2.62 -14.59 -7.24
CA TYR A 194 1.47 -14.79 -6.35
C TYR A 194 0.73 -16.09 -6.66
N ARG A 195 0.50 -16.40 -7.94
CA ARG A 195 -0.14 -17.64 -8.37
C ARG A 195 0.74 -18.85 -8.06
N ARG A 196 2.03 -18.78 -8.35
CA ARG A 196 3.00 -19.83 -7.99
C ARG A 196 2.95 -20.18 -6.51
N LEU A 197 2.87 -19.18 -5.65
CA LEU A 197 2.83 -19.34 -4.20
C LEU A 197 1.44 -19.68 -3.64
N GLY A 198 0.37 -19.48 -4.42
CA GLY A 198 -1.00 -19.44 -3.90
C GLY A 198 -1.15 -18.37 -2.83
N TYR A 199 -0.62 -17.17 -3.09
CA TYR A 199 -0.64 -16.04 -2.18
C TYR A 199 -1.37 -14.87 -2.82
N ARG A 200 -2.51 -14.45 -2.25
CA ARG A 200 -3.41 -13.40 -2.76
C ARG A 200 -4.08 -13.66 -4.12
N LEU A 201 -3.51 -14.49 -4.95
CA LEU A 201 -4.11 -14.97 -6.18
C LEU A 201 -4.25 -16.49 -6.11
N ARG A 202 -5.30 -17.01 -6.77
CA ARG A 202 -5.52 -18.45 -6.93
C ARG A 202 -4.34 -19.02 -7.72
N LYS A 203 -3.93 -20.24 -7.39
CA LYS A 203 -2.98 -20.97 -8.24
C LYS A 203 -3.60 -21.21 -9.60
N GLU A 204 -2.79 -21.09 -10.62
CA GLU A 204 -3.16 -21.66 -11.94
C GLU A 204 -3.03 -23.17 -11.84
N GLU A 205 -4.06 -23.89 -12.29
CA GLU A 205 -4.08 -25.36 -12.41
C GLU A 205 -3.18 -25.82 -13.58
#